data_20715e0d00e4a9b3bf7956dc39cb17a4
#
_entry.id   20715e0d00e4a9b3bf7956dc39cb17a4
#
_cell.length_a   1.000
_cell.length_b   1.000
_cell.length_c   1.000
_cell.angle_alpha   90.00
_cell.angle_beta   90.00
_cell.angle_gamma   90.00
#
_symmetry.space_group_name_H-M   'P 1'
#
loop_
_entity.id
_entity.type
_entity.pdbx_description
1 polymer ?
#
loop_
_entity_poly.entity_id
_entity_poly.type
_entity_poly.pdbx_seq_one_letter_code
_entity_poly.pdbx_strand_id
1 'polypeptide(L)'
;MKKPLIILAGPTAVGKTKASIGLAKRIGAEIISADSMQVYKHMDIGSAKITRSEMSGISHHLIDILEPEEEFNVVRFQKMALEEMEQIYEKGKIPLIVGGTGFYIQSVLYNIDFTENDSPNDYRKKLEILAKEKGAEYLHTMLTAVSYTHLR
;
A
#
# COMPACT_ATOMS: atom_id res chain seq x y z
N MET A 1 -20.49 -3.97 -16.86
CA MET A 1 -20.14 -5.20 -16.10
C MET A 1 -19.13 -4.83 -15.02
N LYS A 2 -19.19 -5.43 -13.82
CA LYS A 2 -18.15 -5.22 -12.80
C LYS A 2 -16.85 -5.90 -13.25
N LYS A 3 -15.73 -5.18 -13.21
CA LYS A 3 -14.41 -5.72 -13.55
C LYS A 3 -13.93 -6.63 -12.40
N PRO A 4 -13.38 -7.83 -12.65
CA PRO A 4 -12.94 -8.74 -11.61
C PRO A 4 -11.62 -8.25 -10.96
N LEU A 5 -11.55 -8.32 -9.64
CA LEU A 5 -10.34 -8.08 -8.84
C LEU A 5 -10.14 -9.26 -7.90
N ILE A 6 -8.92 -9.77 -7.82
CA ILE A 6 -8.56 -10.83 -6.88
C ILE A 6 -7.57 -10.27 -5.87
N ILE A 7 -7.75 -10.63 -4.59
CA ILE A 7 -6.87 -10.20 -3.50
C ILE A 7 -6.35 -11.44 -2.78
N LEU A 8 -5.01 -11.53 -2.66
CA LEU A 8 -4.32 -12.54 -1.87
C LEU A 8 -3.61 -11.86 -0.71
N ALA A 9 -4.25 -11.81 0.43
CA ALA A 9 -3.74 -11.20 1.64
C ALA A 9 -3.28 -12.25 2.67
N GLY A 10 -2.37 -11.84 3.56
CA GLY A 10 -1.92 -12.68 4.66
C GLY A 10 -0.59 -12.19 5.27
N PRO A 11 -0.18 -12.72 6.43
CA PRO A 11 1.04 -12.31 7.09
C PRO A 11 2.30 -12.67 6.28
N THR A 12 3.44 -12.10 6.67
CA THR A 12 4.73 -12.38 6.04
C THR A 12 5.11 -13.87 6.21
N ALA A 13 5.87 -14.41 5.26
CA ALA A 13 6.41 -15.78 5.27
C ALA A 13 5.40 -16.94 5.16
N VAL A 14 4.12 -16.70 4.89
CA VAL A 14 3.10 -17.76 4.70
C VAL A 14 3.05 -18.34 3.28
N GLY A 15 3.97 -17.97 2.39
CA GLY A 15 4.03 -18.51 1.04
C GLY A 15 3.17 -17.78 -0.01
N LYS A 16 2.69 -16.55 0.27
CA LYS A 16 1.89 -15.76 -0.69
C LYS A 16 2.52 -15.65 -2.07
N THR A 17 3.82 -15.37 -2.14
CA THR A 17 4.56 -15.19 -3.41
C THR A 17 4.43 -16.41 -4.31
N LYS A 18 4.71 -17.61 -3.77
CA LYS A 18 4.59 -18.86 -4.55
C LYS A 18 3.15 -19.14 -4.98
N ALA A 19 2.19 -18.91 -4.08
CA ALA A 19 0.77 -19.10 -4.36
C ALA A 19 0.26 -18.11 -5.42
N SER A 20 0.67 -16.84 -5.35
CA SER A 20 0.24 -15.80 -6.30
C SER A 20 0.73 -16.06 -7.73
N ILE A 21 1.98 -16.51 -7.89
CA ILE A 21 2.54 -16.87 -9.20
C ILE A 21 1.77 -18.06 -9.80
N GLY A 22 1.53 -19.11 -8.99
CA GLY A 22 0.75 -20.25 -9.44
C GLY A 22 -0.68 -19.90 -9.85
N LEU A 23 -1.31 -19.01 -9.09
CA LEU A 23 -2.66 -18.51 -9.40
C LEU A 23 -2.63 -17.65 -10.66
N ALA A 24 -1.73 -16.66 -10.73
CA ALA A 24 -1.61 -15.74 -11.87
C ALA A 24 -1.41 -16.48 -13.20
N LYS A 25 -0.59 -17.54 -13.22
CA LYS A 25 -0.40 -18.38 -14.41
C LYS A 25 -1.69 -19.07 -14.86
N ARG A 26 -2.50 -19.54 -13.91
CA ARG A 26 -3.73 -20.29 -14.22
C ARG A 26 -4.86 -19.42 -14.76
N ILE A 27 -4.95 -18.19 -14.28
CA ILE A 27 -6.08 -17.29 -14.60
C ILE A 27 -5.71 -16.14 -15.53
N GLY A 28 -4.45 -16.08 -16.00
CA GLY A 28 -3.99 -14.99 -16.85
C GLY A 28 -3.94 -13.64 -16.13
N ALA A 29 -3.55 -13.62 -14.86
CA ALA A 29 -3.48 -12.40 -14.06
C ALA A 29 -2.10 -11.73 -14.12
N GLU A 30 -2.06 -10.44 -13.82
CA GLU A 30 -0.85 -9.69 -13.45
C GLU A 30 -0.92 -9.29 -11.97
N ILE A 31 0.23 -9.26 -11.30
CA ILE A 31 0.31 -9.05 -9.85
C ILE A 31 0.59 -7.59 -9.55
N ILE A 32 -0.15 -7.02 -8.59
CA ILE A 32 0.11 -5.71 -7.98
C ILE A 32 0.56 -5.94 -6.54
N SER A 33 1.78 -5.51 -6.19
CA SER A 33 2.30 -5.65 -4.83
C SER A 33 1.66 -4.62 -3.89
N ALA A 34 0.99 -5.09 -2.82
CA ALA A 34 0.50 -4.27 -1.72
C ALA A 34 1.45 -4.37 -0.51
N ASP A 35 2.72 -4.03 -0.75
CA ASP A 35 3.78 -4.01 0.24
C ASP A 35 4.42 -2.62 0.31
N SER A 36 4.60 -2.09 1.51
CA SER A 36 5.13 -0.73 1.71
C SER A 36 6.65 -0.61 1.53
N MET A 37 7.37 -1.74 1.44
CA MET A 37 8.84 -1.75 1.33
C MET A 37 9.32 -2.19 -0.05
N GLN A 38 8.63 -3.15 -0.69
CA GLN A 38 9.05 -3.68 -1.99
C GLN A 38 8.93 -2.67 -3.13
N VAL A 39 8.23 -1.58 -2.93
CA VAL A 39 8.07 -0.47 -3.88
C VAL A 39 9.40 0.27 -4.13
N TYR A 40 10.28 0.31 -3.14
CA TYR A 40 11.54 1.05 -3.21
C TYR A 40 12.63 0.26 -3.93
N LYS A 41 13.35 0.94 -4.81
CA LYS A 41 14.56 0.42 -5.44
C LYS A 41 15.66 0.20 -4.41
N HIS A 42 16.59 -0.70 -4.70
CA HIS A 42 17.78 -0.97 -3.88
C HIS A 42 17.51 -1.53 -2.47
N MET A 43 16.24 -1.68 -2.09
CA MET A 43 15.85 -2.26 -0.79
C MET A 43 15.54 -3.76 -0.94
N ASP A 44 16.53 -4.55 -1.33
CA ASP A 44 16.35 -5.96 -1.69
C ASP A 44 16.58 -6.91 -0.52
N ILE A 45 17.45 -6.51 0.42
CA ILE A 45 17.78 -7.31 1.61
C ILE A 45 16.80 -6.97 2.74
N GLY A 46 16.20 -8.00 3.34
CA GLY A 46 15.26 -7.86 4.47
C GLY A 46 13.82 -7.52 4.09
N SER A 47 13.56 -7.09 2.85
CA SER A 47 12.21 -6.81 2.34
C SER A 47 11.49 -8.03 1.76
N ALA A 48 12.17 -9.16 1.66
CA ALA A 48 11.69 -10.36 0.96
C ALA A 48 11.17 -10.06 -0.46
N LYS A 49 11.83 -9.10 -1.14
CA LYS A 49 11.47 -8.69 -2.48
C LYS A 49 11.64 -9.85 -3.46
N ILE A 50 10.64 -10.05 -4.29
CA ILE A 50 10.66 -11.09 -5.31
C ILE A 50 11.70 -10.78 -6.38
N THR A 51 12.53 -11.76 -6.73
CA THR A 51 13.50 -11.65 -7.82
C THR A 51 12.84 -11.88 -9.18
N ARG A 52 13.47 -11.39 -10.26
CA ARG A 52 12.98 -11.61 -11.64
C ARG A 52 12.85 -13.08 -11.99
N SER A 53 13.75 -13.94 -11.51
CA SER A 53 13.68 -15.39 -11.72
C SER A 53 12.45 -16.00 -11.02
N GLU A 54 12.16 -15.56 -9.80
CA GLU A 54 10.99 -16.01 -9.05
C GLU A 54 9.67 -15.55 -9.67
N MET A 55 9.64 -14.37 -10.29
CA MET A 55 8.45 -13.85 -11.00
C MET A 55 7.96 -14.81 -12.11
N SER A 56 8.84 -15.68 -12.62
CA SER A 56 8.48 -16.75 -13.58
C SER A 56 7.70 -16.24 -14.80
N GLY A 57 8.03 -15.06 -15.31
CA GLY A 57 7.39 -14.42 -16.47
C GLY A 57 6.06 -13.74 -16.19
N ILE A 58 5.61 -13.70 -14.93
CA ILE A 58 4.42 -12.93 -14.53
C ILE A 58 4.82 -11.47 -14.30
N SER A 59 4.05 -10.54 -14.90
CA SER A 59 4.22 -9.11 -14.65
C SER A 59 3.87 -8.77 -13.21
N HIS A 60 4.77 -8.04 -12.55
CA HIS A 60 4.58 -7.53 -11.19
C HIS A 60 4.66 -6.00 -11.24
N HIS A 61 3.68 -5.36 -10.66
CA HIS A 61 3.53 -3.90 -10.59
C HIS A 61 3.77 -3.43 -9.16
N LEU A 62 4.16 -2.17 -8.99
CA LEU A 62 4.48 -1.53 -7.73
C LEU A 62 5.63 -2.19 -6.96
N ILE A 63 6.64 -2.67 -7.70
CA ILE A 63 7.90 -3.18 -7.18
C ILE A 63 9.03 -2.42 -7.87
N ASP A 64 10.05 -1.95 -7.13
CA ASP A 64 11.23 -1.24 -7.65
C ASP A 64 10.91 0.01 -8.48
N ILE A 65 9.93 0.79 -8.07
CA ILE A 65 9.47 1.94 -8.83
C ILE A 65 9.85 3.29 -8.22
N LEU A 66 10.13 3.35 -6.91
CA LEU A 66 10.46 4.58 -6.20
C LEU A 66 11.89 4.57 -5.68
N GLU A 67 12.50 5.74 -5.60
CA GLU A 67 13.76 5.91 -4.88
C GLU A 67 13.50 5.94 -3.36
N PRO A 68 14.48 5.53 -2.52
CA PRO A 68 14.28 5.44 -1.07
C PRO A 68 13.88 6.76 -0.38
N GLU A 69 14.23 7.90 -1.00
CA GLU A 69 13.93 9.24 -0.50
C GLU A 69 12.50 9.71 -0.84
N GLU A 70 11.82 9.00 -1.74
CA GLU A 70 10.46 9.35 -2.14
C GLU A 70 9.44 8.89 -1.09
N GLU A 71 8.47 9.75 -0.80
CA GLU A 71 7.38 9.38 0.09
C GLU A 71 6.44 8.38 -0.58
N PHE A 72 6.11 7.31 0.15
CA PHE A 72 5.08 6.36 -0.25
C PHE A 72 4.10 6.13 0.88
N ASN A 73 2.86 6.51 0.63
CA ASN A 73 1.77 6.41 1.58
C ASN A 73 0.53 5.74 0.94
N VAL A 74 -0.51 5.53 1.73
CA VAL A 74 -1.73 4.84 1.27
C VAL A 74 -2.43 5.56 0.11
N VAL A 75 -2.40 6.90 0.09
CA VAL A 75 -3.02 7.73 -0.98
C VAL A 75 -2.30 7.49 -2.29
N ARG A 76 -0.97 7.58 -2.27
CA ARG A 76 -0.12 7.32 -3.44
C ARG A 76 -0.26 5.87 -3.91
N PHE A 77 -0.27 4.91 -2.97
CA PHE A 77 -0.51 3.51 -3.30
C PHE A 77 -1.84 3.32 -4.02
N GLN A 78 -2.95 3.82 -3.45
CA GLN A 78 -4.28 3.67 -4.03
C GLN A 78 -4.33 4.19 -5.46
N LYS A 79 -3.84 5.42 -5.68
CA LYS A 79 -3.81 6.04 -7.01
C LYS A 79 -3.06 5.16 -8.02
N MET A 80 -1.83 4.76 -7.68
CA MET A 80 -0.99 3.95 -8.56
C MET A 80 -1.60 2.56 -8.79
N ALA A 81 -2.16 1.93 -7.75
CA ALA A 81 -2.81 0.63 -7.89
C ALA A 81 -4.03 0.68 -8.82
N LEU A 82 -4.86 1.72 -8.73
CA LEU A 82 -6.00 1.91 -9.62
C LEU A 82 -5.54 2.14 -11.08
N GLU A 83 -4.49 2.93 -11.30
CA GLU A 83 -3.91 3.15 -12.62
C GLU A 83 -3.40 1.83 -13.23
N GLU A 84 -2.66 1.03 -12.46
CA GLU A 84 -2.17 -0.29 -12.91
C GLU A 84 -3.32 -1.27 -13.17
N MET A 85 -4.37 -1.26 -12.34
CA MET A 85 -5.55 -2.09 -12.57
C MET A 85 -6.21 -1.79 -13.92
N GLU A 86 -6.38 -0.51 -14.28
CA GLU A 86 -6.95 -0.14 -15.59
C GLU A 86 -6.07 -0.65 -16.75
N GLN A 87 -4.74 -0.48 -16.67
CA GLN A 87 -3.83 -0.99 -17.68
C GLN A 87 -3.89 -2.53 -17.82
N ILE A 88 -4.06 -3.24 -16.70
CA ILE A 88 -4.21 -4.70 -16.70
C ILE A 88 -5.53 -5.10 -17.37
N TYR A 89 -6.62 -4.40 -17.08
CA TYR A 89 -7.91 -4.64 -17.73
C TYR A 89 -7.88 -4.36 -19.25
N GLU A 90 -7.18 -3.31 -19.67
CA GLU A 90 -7.00 -3.01 -21.10
C GLU A 90 -6.30 -4.13 -21.87
N LYS A 91 -5.40 -4.87 -21.20
CA LYS A 91 -4.75 -6.08 -21.73
C LYS A 91 -5.66 -7.33 -21.71
N GLY A 92 -6.91 -7.20 -21.25
CA GLY A 92 -7.83 -8.33 -21.08
C GLY A 92 -7.45 -9.29 -19.95
N LYS A 93 -6.62 -8.84 -19.00
CA LYS A 93 -6.14 -9.65 -17.87
C LYS A 93 -6.84 -9.28 -16.57
N ILE A 94 -6.60 -10.06 -15.53
CA ILE A 94 -7.19 -9.87 -14.20
C ILE A 94 -6.11 -9.32 -13.27
N PRO A 95 -6.33 -8.17 -12.57
CA PRO A 95 -5.42 -7.73 -11.53
C PRO A 95 -5.52 -8.64 -10.29
N LEU A 96 -4.36 -9.03 -9.77
CA LEU A 96 -4.20 -9.81 -8.55
C LEU A 96 -3.38 -8.98 -7.55
N ILE A 97 -4.04 -8.37 -6.57
CA ILE A 97 -3.36 -7.64 -5.48
C ILE A 97 -2.82 -8.66 -4.48
N VAL A 98 -1.52 -8.57 -4.19
CA VAL A 98 -0.81 -9.48 -3.28
C VAL A 98 -0.06 -8.68 -2.23
N GLY A 99 -0.33 -8.93 -0.95
CA GLY A 99 0.42 -8.24 0.10
C GLY A 99 -0.04 -8.50 1.52
N GLY A 100 0.60 -7.82 2.46
CA GLY A 100 0.30 -7.87 3.89
C GLY A 100 -0.14 -6.53 4.48
N THR A 101 -0.05 -5.43 3.73
CA THR A 101 -0.41 -4.10 4.20
C THR A 101 -1.92 -3.91 4.08
N GLY A 102 -2.64 -4.29 5.14
CA GLY A 102 -4.11 -4.34 5.13
C GLY A 102 -4.78 -3.03 4.74
N PHE A 103 -4.26 -1.89 5.22
CA PHE A 103 -4.84 -0.58 4.91
C PHE A 103 -4.68 -0.20 3.43
N TYR A 104 -3.60 -0.63 2.78
CA TYR A 104 -3.42 -0.46 1.33
C TYR A 104 -4.49 -1.23 0.55
N ILE A 105 -4.69 -2.49 0.92
CA ILE A 105 -5.72 -3.34 0.30
C ILE A 105 -7.12 -2.75 0.51
N GLN A 106 -7.43 -2.29 1.72
CA GLN A 106 -8.71 -1.67 2.04
C GLN A 106 -8.95 -0.39 1.25
N SER A 107 -7.92 0.44 1.04
CA SER A 107 -8.06 1.68 0.28
C SER A 107 -8.56 1.45 -1.15
N VAL A 108 -8.05 0.41 -1.80
CA VAL A 108 -8.49 0.03 -3.15
C VAL A 108 -9.85 -0.68 -3.13
N LEU A 109 -10.04 -1.64 -2.21
CA LEU A 109 -11.25 -2.47 -2.13
C LEU A 109 -12.51 -1.64 -1.86
N TYR A 110 -12.41 -0.68 -0.96
CA TYR A 110 -13.52 0.19 -0.56
C TYR A 110 -13.52 1.52 -1.30
N ASN A 111 -12.57 1.73 -2.20
CA ASN A 111 -12.36 3.00 -2.90
C ASN A 111 -12.43 4.19 -1.93
N ILE A 112 -11.60 4.12 -0.87
CA ILE A 112 -11.60 5.12 0.20
C ILE A 112 -11.29 6.47 -0.42
N ASP A 113 -12.17 7.44 -0.18
CA ASP A 113 -11.96 8.82 -0.61
C ASP A 113 -10.97 9.50 0.35
N PHE A 114 -9.74 9.65 -0.12
CA PHE A 114 -8.73 10.47 0.54
C PHE A 114 -8.85 11.90 0.01
N THR A 115 -9.93 12.59 0.34
CA THR A 115 -10.04 14.00 0.03
C THR A 115 -8.84 14.73 0.63
N GLU A 116 -8.08 15.39 -0.22
CA GLU A 116 -7.09 16.36 0.23
C GLU A 116 -7.89 17.45 0.99
N ASN A 117 -7.91 17.32 2.31
CA ASN A 117 -8.28 18.46 3.13
C ASN A 117 -7.22 19.52 2.86
N ASP A 118 -7.56 20.53 2.09
CA ASP A 118 -6.71 21.66 1.71
C ASP A 118 -6.18 22.47 2.92
N SER A 119 -6.38 21.99 4.13
CA SER A 119 -5.85 22.56 5.35
C SER A 119 -5.05 21.63 6.27
N PRO A 120 -4.26 20.64 5.77
CA PRO A 120 -3.44 19.82 6.67
C PRO A 120 -2.30 20.62 7.30
N ASN A 121 -1.78 21.62 6.58
CA ASN A 121 -0.59 22.34 6.99
C ASN A 121 -0.81 23.27 8.20
N ASP A 122 -1.95 23.94 8.30
CA ASP A 122 -2.16 24.91 9.37
C ASP A 122 -2.49 24.25 10.71
N TYR A 123 -3.32 23.19 10.70
CA TYR A 123 -3.62 22.45 11.93
C TYR A 123 -2.41 21.65 12.42
N ARG A 124 -1.69 21.01 11.52
CA ARG A 124 -0.44 20.30 11.84
C ARG A 124 0.60 21.24 12.43
N LYS A 125 0.82 22.40 11.81
CA LYS A 125 1.72 23.45 12.33
C LYS A 125 1.31 23.93 13.72
N LYS A 126 -0.01 24.11 13.97
CA LYS A 126 -0.50 24.45 15.31
C LYS A 126 -0.17 23.37 16.32
N LEU A 127 -0.34 22.09 15.98
CA LEU A 127 0.01 20.98 16.86
C LEU A 127 1.53 20.90 17.09
N GLU A 128 2.35 21.16 16.08
CA GLU A 128 3.81 21.21 16.22
C GLU A 128 4.28 22.34 17.14
N ILE A 129 3.63 23.51 17.06
CA ILE A 129 3.88 24.63 17.99
C ILE A 129 3.45 24.25 19.41
N LEU A 130 2.26 23.68 19.58
CA LEU A 130 1.77 23.21 20.88
C LEU A 130 2.69 22.13 21.48
N ALA A 131 3.24 21.23 20.65
CA ALA A 131 4.19 20.22 21.09
C ALA A 131 5.47 20.85 21.65
N LYS A 132 5.97 21.92 21.01
CA LYS A 132 7.15 22.66 21.48
C LYS A 132 6.89 23.46 22.75
N GLU A 133 5.71 24.06 22.87
CA GLU A 133 5.34 24.93 24.01
C GLU A 133 4.89 24.13 25.24
N LYS A 134 4.11 23.09 25.06
CA LYS A 134 3.42 22.35 26.14
C LYS A 134 3.89 20.90 26.34
N GLY A 135 4.76 20.46 25.46
CA GLY A 135 5.31 19.09 25.51
C GLY A 135 4.40 18.00 24.95
N ALA A 136 4.97 16.81 24.76
CA ALA A 136 4.28 15.66 24.17
C ALA A 136 3.11 15.16 25.02
N GLU A 137 3.20 15.27 26.35
CA GLU A 137 2.16 14.83 27.29
C GLU A 137 0.86 15.60 27.13
N TYR A 138 0.94 16.89 26.83
CA TYR A 138 -0.22 17.71 26.55
C TYR A 138 -0.94 17.24 25.28
N LEU A 139 -0.22 16.96 24.21
CA LEU A 139 -0.81 16.44 22.97
C LEU A 139 -1.40 15.04 23.16
N HIS A 140 -0.74 14.20 23.96
CA HIS A 140 -1.27 12.88 24.30
C HIS A 140 -2.59 12.97 25.04
N THR A 141 -2.72 13.93 25.98
CA THR A 141 -3.97 14.19 26.69
C THR A 141 -5.08 14.66 25.74
N MET A 142 -4.74 15.56 24.79
CA MET A 142 -5.69 16.00 23.76
C MET A 142 -6.15 14.81 22.89
N LEU A 143 -5.25 13.93 22.49
CA LEU A 143 -5.57 12.75 21.70
C LEU A 143 -6.47 11.78 22.47
N THR A 144 -6.21 11.58 23.76
CA THR A 144 -7.05 10.75 24.66
C THR A 144 -8.50 11.22 24.69
N ALA A 145 -8.73 12.52 24.68
CA ALA A 145 -10.07 13.10 24.70
C ALA A 145 -10.84 12.88 23.39
N VAL A 146 -10.13 12.67 22.27
CA VAL A 146 -10.72 12.51 20.93
C VAL A 146 -10.84 11.04 20.54
N SER A 147 -9.84 10.22 20.86
CA SER A 147 -9.80 8.81 20.44
C SER A 147 -8.95 7.95 21.35
N TYR A 148 -9.60 7.22 22.22
CA TYR A 148 -8.96 6.24 23.10
C TYR A 148 -8.32 5.05 22.33
N THR A 149 -8.85 4.69 21.19
CA THR A 149 -8.40 3.53 20.40
C THR A 149 -7.06 3.75 19.69
N HIS A 150 -6.63 4.99 19.49
CA HIS A 150 -5.35 5.32 18.83
C HIS A 150 -4.16 5.42 19.81
N LEU A 151 -4.36 5.12 21.08
CA LEU A 151 -3.34 5.18 22.14
C LEU A 151 -2.68 3.85 22.49
N ARG A 152 -2.88 2.83 21.67
CA ARG A 152 -2.25 1.52 21.82
C ARG A 152 -1.13 1.30 20.86
#